data_e7737480dd1ae5080a77af16ca752b7f
#
_entry.id   e7737480dd1ae5080a77af16ca752b7f
#
_cell.length_a   1.000
_cell.length_b   1.000
_cell.length_c   1.000
_cell.angle_alpha   90.00
_cell.angle_beta   90.00
_cell.angle_gamma   90.00
#
_symmetry.space_group_name_H-M   'P 1'
#
loop_
_entity.id
_entity.type
_entity.pdbx_description
1 polymer ?
#
loop_
_entity_poly.entity_id
_entity_poly.type
_entity_poly.pdbx_seq_one_letter_code
_entity_poly.pdbx_strand_id
1 'polypeptide(L)'
;MQNETASATTVPTVLVVDDEPQVVWVLQFSLEAEGYTTYAAANGVEALAEISEHHPNLMVLDIMMPTMDGWAVLEEMLKLPVDQRPRVVIVSALSSLRDRAKAAELGADAYVPKPFNVDELLRVLHGLERAS
;
A
#
# COMPACT_ATOMS: atom_id res chain seq x y z
N MET A 1 4.73 -19.06 27.24
CA MET A 1 4.49 -18.70 26.77
C MET A 1 4.30 -18.01 26.12
N GLN A 2 4.36 -17.92 26.45
CA GLN A 2 4.04 -17.39 25.87
C GLN A 2 4.18 -16.92 24.90
N ASN A 3 4.64 -16.96 24.85
CA ASN A 3 4.80 -16.51 23.93
C ASN A 3 4.67 -16.67 22.72
N GLU A 4 5.17 -17.26 22.21
CA GLU A 4 4.72 -17.68 20.91
C GLU A 4 3.47 -16.97 20.53
N THR A 5 2.74 -16.71 21.45
CA THR A 5 1.55 -15.91 21.26
C THR A 5 1.88 -14.58 20.63
N ALA A 6 3.02 -14.02 20.98
CA ALA A 6 3.43 -12.73 20.46
C ALA A 6 3.49 -12.74 18.94
N SER A 7 4.03 -13.80 18.34
CA SER A 7 4.12 -13.84 16.90
C SER A 7 2.74 -13.95 16.27
N ALA A 8 1.82 -14.66 16.90
CA ALA A 8 0.46 -14.79 16.39
C ALA A 8 -0.28 -13.47 16.47
N THR A 9 0.18 -12.54 17.27
CA THR A 9 -0.50 -11.27 17.47
C THR A 9 0.18 -10.10 16.78
N THR A 10 1.12 -10.41 15.88
CA THR A 10 1.78 -9.35 15.14
C THR A 10 0.73 -8.55 14.35
N VAL A 11 0.70 -7.24 14.57
CA VAL A 11 -0.24 -6.35 13.91
C VAL A 11 0.25 -6.10 12.48
N PRO A 12 -0.60 -6.29 11.47
CA PRO A 12 -0.20 -5.98 10.10
C PRO A 12 0.02 -4.49 9.92
N THR A 13 0.95 -4.15 9.05
CA THR A 13 1.35 -2.77 8.80
C THR A 13 1.01 -2.36 7.39
N VAL A 14 0.57 -1.11 7.22
CA VAL A 14 0.19 -0.55 5.94
C VAL A 14 0.96 0.74 5.70
N LEU A 15 1.60 0.84 4.56
CA LEU A 15 2.22 2.09 4.13
C LEU A 15 1.24 2.81 3.20
N VAL A 16 0.89 4.05 3.55
CA VAL A 16 -0.01 4.89 2.75
C VAL A 16 0.84 5.89 1.98
N VAL A 17 0.77 5.82 0.64
CA VAL A 17 1.60 6.67 -0.23
C VAL A 17 0.69 7.53 -1.10
N ASP A 18 0.63 8.81 -0.81
CA ASP A 18 -0.20 9.78 -1.52
C ASP A 18 0.34 11.17 -1.20
N ASP A 19 0.35 12.07 -2.18
CA ASP A 19 0.87 13.41 -1.95
C ASP A 19 -0.19 14.39 -1.40
N GLU A 20 -1.43 13.94 -1.28
CA GLU A 20 -2.50 14.77 -0.72
C GLU A 20 -2.64 14.50 0.78
N PRO A 21 -2.28 15.46 1.66
CA PRO A 21 -2.27 15.19 3.10
C PRO A 21 -3.62 14.75 3.66
N GLN A 22 -4.72 15.29 3.13
CA GLN A 22 -6.03 14.93 3.64
C GLN A 22 -6.40 13.48 3.29
N VAL A 23 -5.93 12.98 2.15
CA VAL A 23 -6.15 11.58 1.79
C VAL A 23 -5.37 10.67 2.73
N VAL A 24 -4.11 11.02 2.98
CA VAL A 24 -3.26 10.27 3.91
C VAL A 24 -3.92 10.23 5.29
N TRP A 25 -4.40 11.38 5.76
CA TRP A 25 -5.00 11.46 7.09
C TRP A 25 -6.23 10.57 7.21
N VAL A 26 -7.13 10.65 6.22
CA VAL A 26 -8.34 9.83 6.24
C VAL A 26 -8.00 8.34 6.22
N LEU A 27 -7.05 7.96 5.38
CA LEU A 27 -6.67 6.56 5.28
C LEU A 27 -5.99 6.06 6.55
N GLN A 28 -5.07 6.83 7.12
CA GLN A 28 -4.43 6.40 8.37
C GLN A 28 -5.44 6.28 9.49
N PHE A 29 -6.35 7.25 9.61
CA PHE A 29 -7.38 7.20 10.63
C PHE A 29 -8.24 5.94 10.48
N SER A 30 -8.68 5.67 9.26
CA SER A 30 -9.58 4.54 8.99
C SER A 30 -8.87 3.20 9.20
N LEU A 31 -7.61 3.11 8.76
CA LEU A 31 -6.83 1.88 8.88
C LEU A 31 -6.49 1.59 10.34
N GLU A 32 -6.12 2.62 11.09
CA GLU A 32 -5.79 2.44 12.50
C GLU A 32 -7.03 2.02 13.30
N ALA A 33 -8.20 2.52 12.91
CA ALA A 33 -9.45 2.09 13.54
C ALA A 33 -9.72 0.60 13.30
N GLU A 34 -9.19 0.04 12.21
CA GLU A 34 -9.32 -1.38 11.90
C GLU A 34 -8.23 -2.23 12.54
N GLY A 35 -7.29 -1.61 13.24
CA GLY A 35 -6.24 -2.34 13.94
C GLY A 35 -4.89 -2.38 13.24
N TYR A 36 -4.76 -1.72 12.08
CA TYR A 36 -3.47 -1.68 11.39
C TYR A 36 -2.55 -0.65 12.02
N THR A 37 -1.25 -0.92 11.96
CA THR A 37 -0.24 0.10 12.20
C THR A 37 0.09 0.73 10.85
N THR A 38 0.16 2.06 10.78
CA THR A 38 0.35 2.73 9.49
C THR A 38 1.62 3.57 9.46
N TYR A 39 2.18 3.66 8.26
CA TYR A 39 3.27 4.58 7.93
C TYR A 39 2.79 5.38 6.73
N ALA A 40 3.43 6.50 6.45
CA ALA A 40 3.01 7.37 5.37
C ALA A 40 4.20 7.90 4.58
N ALA A 41 3.98 8.14 3.30
CA ALA A 41 4.96 8.75 2.42
C ALA A 41 4.23 9.65 1.44
N ALA A 42 4.86 10.77 1.06
CA ALA A 42 4.25 11.77 0.19
C ALA A 42 4.72 11.66 -1.25
N ASN A 43 5.68 10.81 -1.54
CA ASN A 43 6.19 10.59 -2.89
C ASN A 43 6.92 9.25 -2.93
N GLY A 44 7.38 8.88 -4.13
CA GLY A 44 8.02 7.58 -4.31
C GLY A 44 9.34 7.41 -3.59
N VAL A 45 10.12 8.49 -3.47
CA VAL A 45 11.40 8.41 -2.77
C VAL A 45 11.18 8.07 -1.31
N GLU A 46 10.24 8.76 -0.67
CA GLU A 46 9.89 8.48 0.71
C GLU A 46 9.30 7.08 0.86
N ALA A 47 8.49 6.65 -0.13
CA ALA A 47 7.87 5.33 -0.08
C ALA A 47 8.93 4.23 -0.06
N LEU A 48 9.94 4.33 -0.91
CA LEU A 48 11.00 3.32 -0.95
C LEU A 48 11.80 3.30 0.34
N ALA A 49 12.03 4.46 0.95
CA ALA A 49 12.72 4.52 2.23
C ALA A 49 11.89 3.84 3.33
N GLU A 50 10.58 4.07 3.33
CA GLU A 50 9.69 3.43 4.31
C GLU A 50 9.63 1.92 4.12
N ILE A 51 9.60 1.46 2.88
CA ILE A 51 9.61 0.03 2.59
C ILE A 51 10.86 -0.61 3.15
N SER A 52 12.00 0.04 2.93
CA SER A 52 13.29 -0.47 3.39
C SER A 52 13.39 -0.49 4.91
N GLU A 53 12.86 0.54 5.56
CA GLU A 53 13.00 0.68 7.02
C GLU A 53 11.99 -0.15 7.79
N HIS A 54 10.74 -0.17 7.36
CA HIS A 54 9.65 -0.75 8.15
C HIS A 54 9.10 -2.05 7.60
N HIS A 55 9.44 -2.42 6.37
CA HIS A 55 8.96 -3.68 5.75
C HIS A 55 7.46 -3.84 5.90
N PRO A 56 6.64 -2.89 5.43
CA PRO A 56 5.19 -2.99 5.61
C PRO A 56 4.63 -4.20 4.88
N ASN A 57 3.56 -4.76 5.42
CA ASN A 57 2.90 -5.92 4.81
C ASN A 57 2.10 -5.51 3.59
N LEU A 58 1.47 -4.33 3.65
CA LEU A 58 0.56 -3.82 2.64
C LEU A 58 0.95 -2.40 2.27
N MET A 59 0.63 -1.99 1.05
CA MET A 59 0.87 -0.62 0.62
C MET A 59 -0.32 -0.13 -0.19
N VAL A 60 -0.81 1.07 0.16
CA VAL A 60 -1.80 1.80 -0.62
C VAL A 60 -1.01 2.84 -1.39
N LEU A 61 -1.01 2.76 -2.71
CA LEU A 61 -0.10 3.56 -3.54
C LEU A 61 -0.86 4.35 -4.59
N ASP A 62 -0.71 5.68 -4.55
CA ASP A 62 -1.18 6.53 -5.63
C ASP A 62 -0.13 6.55 -6.74
N ILE A 63 -0.61 6.67 -7.97
CA ILE A 63 0.28 6.72 -9.13
C ILE A 63 0.81 8.13 -9.37
N MET A 64 -0.07 9.13 -9.28
CA MET A 64 0.29 10.50 -9.69
C MET A 64 0.81 11.30 -8.51
N MET A 65 2.13 11.33 -8.38
CA MET A 65 2.80 12.06 -7.31
C MET A 65 4.01 12.80 -7.87
N PRO A 66 4.43 13.90 -7.23
CA PRO A 66 5.62 14.61 -7.67
C PRO A 66 6.89 13.83 -7.33
N THR A 67 7.99 14.26 -7.91
CA THR A 67 9.35 13.76 -7.68
C THR A 67 9.54 12.34 -8.23
N MET A 68 8.80 11.38 -7.70
CA MET A 68 8.85 9.99 -8.15
C MET A 68 7.45 9.43 -8.03
N ASP A 69 6.86 9.02 -9.15
CA ASP A 69 5.47 8.57 -9.17
C ASP A 69 5.32 7.09 -8.80
N GLY A 70 4.07 6.63 -8.76
CA GLY A 70 3.79 5.26 -8.37
C GLY A 70 4.29 4.21 -9.34
N TRP A 71 4.33 4.54 -10.64
CA TRP A 71 4.89 3.60 -11.63
C TRP A 71 6.34 3.29 -11.31
N ALA A 72 7.11 4.34 -10.99
CA ALA A 72 8.52 4.16 -10.66
C ALA A 72 8.70 3.37 -9.36
N VAL A 73 7.80 3.58 -8.39
CA VAL A 73 7.84 2.78 -7.14
C VAL A 73 7.66 1.30 -7.46
N LEU A 74 6.67 0.97 -8.28
CA LEU A 74 6.43 -0.42 -8.65
C LEU A 74 7.64 -1.04 -9.34
N GLU A 75 8.26 -0.28 -10.26
CA GLU A 75 9.44 -0.76 -10.96
C GLU A 75 10.59 -1.05 -10.01
N GLU A 76 10.81 -0.16 -9.04
CA GLU A 76 11.86 -0.36 -8.06
C GLU A 76 11.57 -1.56 -7.16
N MET A 77 10.31 -1.77 -6.82
CA MET A 77 9.93 -2.92 -6.00
C MET A 77 10.21 -4.25 -6.69
N LEU A 78 10.12 -4.30 -8.02
CA LEU A 78 10.42 -5.53 -8.74
C LEU A 78 11.87 -5.97 -8.58
N LYS A 79 12.75 -5.06 -8.18
CA LYS A 79 14.16 -5.36 -7.93
C LYS A 79 14.38 -5.99 -6.56
N LEU A 80 13.38 -5.96 -5.69
CA LEU A 80 13.48 -6.55 -4.36
C LEU A 80 13.11 -8.03 -4.40
N PRO A 81 13.65 -8.85 -3.49
CA PRO A 81 13.15 -10.23 -3.32
C PRO A 81 11.66 -10.22 -3.04
N VAL A 82 10.97 -11.25 -3.53
CA VAL A 82 9.51 -11.30 -3.45
C VAL A 82 9.03 -11.19 -2.01
N ASP A 83 9.72 -11.83 -1.07
CA ASP A 83 9.33 -11.82 0.34
C ASP A 83 9.55 -10.48 1.03
N GLN A 84 10.23 -9.54 0.37
CA GLN A 84 10.44 -8.19 0.91
C GLN A 84 9.50 -7.17 0.33
N ARG A 85 8.62 -7.57 -0.58
CA ARG A 85 7.69 -6.66 -1.23
C ARG A 85 6.37 -6.61 -0.48
N PRO A 86 5.85 -5.41 -0.15
CA PRO A 86 4.48 -5.35 0.37
C PRO A 86 3.48 -5.75 -0.72
N ARG A 87 2.32 -6.24 -0.31
CA ARG A 87 1.20 -6.37 -1.22
C ARG A 87 0.68 -4.98 -1.53
N VAL A 88 0.35 -4.71 -2.79
CA VAL A 88 0.05 -3.35 -3.24
C VAL A 88 -1.35 -3.23 -3.78
N VAL A 89 -2.10 -2.25 -3.27
CA VAL A 89 -3.32 -1.79 -3.92
C VAL A 89 -3.06 -0.39 -4.45
N ILE A 90 -3.30 -0.19 -5.74
CA ILE A 90 -3.20 1.12 -6.37
C ILE A 90 -4.51 1.87 -6.10
N VAL A 91 -4.42 3.14 -5.68
CA VAL A 91 -5.58 4.01 -5.52
C VAL A 91 -5.29 5.26 -6.32
N SER A 92 -5.92 5.43 -7.47
CA SER A 92 -5.56 6.50 -8.39
C SER A 92 -6.74 6.99 -9.21
N ALA A 93 -6.65 8.25 -9.62
CA ALA A 93 -7.60 8.83 -10.58
C ALA A 93 -7.42 8.25 -11.98
N LEU A 94 -6.25 7.70 -12.28
CA LEU A 94 -6.04 6.97 -13.53
C LEU A 94 -6.77 5.64 -13.41
N SER A 95 -7.68 5.35 -14.35
CA SER A 95 -8.49 4.14 -14.18
C SER A 95 -8.81 3.44 -15.51
N SER A 96 -8.07 3.76 -16.58
CA SER A 96 -8.27 3.09 -17.87
C SER A 96 -7.86 1.62 -17.75
N LEU A 97 -8.37 0.81 -18.68
CA LEU A 97 -7.96 -0.61 -18.74
C LEU A 97 -6.46 -0.74 -18.95
N ARG A 98 -5.88 0.19 -19.73
CA ARG A 98 -4.43 0.18 -19.95
C ARG A 98 -3.67 0.44 -18.65
N ASP A 99 -4.14 1.40 -17.85
CA ASP A 99 -3.50 1.70 -16.58
C ASP A 99 -3.58 0.50 -15.63
N ARG A 100 -4.73 -0.15 -15.57
CA ARG A 100 -4.90 -1.32 -14.71
C ARG A 100 -4.02 -2.47 -15.16
N ALA A 101 -3.93 -2.69 -16.47
CA ALA A 101 -3.08 -3.75 -17.01
C ALA A 101 -1.61 -3.46 -16.72
N LYS A 102 -1.19 -2.21 -16.87
CA LYS A 102 0.19 -1.83 -16.59
C LYS A 102 0.53 -2.05 -15.13
N ALA A 103 -0.38 -1.68 -14.23
CA ALA A 103 -0.16 -1.87 -12.80
C ALA A 103 0.00 -3.34 -12.47
N ALA A 104 -0.87 -4.20 -13.02
CA ALA A 104 -0.80 -5.63 -12.79
C ALA A 104 0.51 -6.21 -13.30
N GLU A 105 0.96 -5.78 -14.49
CA GLU A 105 2.23 -6.23 -15.05
C GLU A 105 3.40 -5.86 -14.14
N LEU A 106 3.30 -4.71 -13.46
CA LEU A 106 4.36 -4.25 -12.58
C LEU A 106 4.22 -4.77 -11.16
N GLY A 107 3.28 -5.70 -10.93
CA GLY A 107 3.19 -6.40 -9.67
C GLY A 107 2.17 -5.88 -8.68
N ALA A 108 1.30 -4.94 -9.07
CA ALA A 108 0.22 -4.50 -8.19
C ALA A 108 -0.80 -5.62 -8.04
N ASP A 109 -1.32 -5.77 -6.83
CA ASP A 109 -2.25 -6.85 -6.50
C ASP A 109 -3.70 -6.45 -6.69
N ALA A 110 -4.00 -5.15 -6.61
CA ALA A 110 -5.37 -4.67 -6.77
C ALA A 110 -5.34 -3.20 -7.22
N TYR A 111 -6.49 -2.71 -7.69
CA TYR A 111 -6.60 -1.36 -8.22
C TYR A 111 -7.97 -0.81 -7.81
N VAL A 112 -7.99 0.32 -7.11
CA VAL A 112 -9.22 0.98 -6.68
C VAL A 112 -9.20 2.40 -7.25
N PRO A 113 -10.15 2.77 -8.09
CA PRO A 113 -10.14 4.11 -8.68
C PRO A 113 -10.57 5.17 -7.69
N LYS A 114 -10.04 6.39 -7.85
CA LYS A 114 -10.50 7.56 -7.12
C LYS A 114 -11.66 8.20 -7.88
N PRO A 115 -12.65 8.76 -7.20
CA PRO A 115 -12.83 8.77 -5.74
C PRO A 115 -13.18 7.37 -5.25
N PHE A 116 -12.66 7.01 -4.09
CA PHE A 116 -12.82 5.65 -3.57
C PHE A 116 -13.73 5.64 -2.35
N ASN A 117 -14.28 4.47 -2.08
CA ASN A 117 -15.06 4.19 -0.88
C ASN A 117 -14.12 3.52 0.11
N VAL A 118 -14.03 4.07 1.34
CA VAL A 118 -13.11 3.55 2.34
C VAL A 118 -13.43 2.10 2.69
N ASP A 119 -14.72 1.77 2.81
CA ASP A 119 -15.10 0.39 3.15
C ASP A 119 -14.67 -0.59 2.07
N GLU A 120 -14.77 -0.19 0.81
CA GLU A 120 -14.31 -1.04 -0.29
C GLU A 120 -12.81 -1.25 -0.23
N LEU A 121 -12.06 -0.18 0.03
CA LEU A 121 -10.61 -0.28 0.14
C LEU A 121 -10.22 -1.19 1.29
N LEU A 122 -10.91 -1.07 2.43
CA LEU A 122 -10.64 -1.94 3.58
C LEU A 122 -10.89 -3.41 3.23
N ARG A 123 -11.97 -3.70 2.49
CA ARG A 123 -12.23 -5.08 2.08
C ARG A 123 -11.12 -5.62 1.17
N VAL A 124 -10.62 -4.79 0.26
CA VAL A 124 -9.53 -5.20 -0.63
C VAL A 124 -8.29 -5.50 0.19
N LEU A 125 -7.95 -4.63 1.14
CA LEU A 125 -6.77 -4.83 1.97
C LEU A 125 -6.89 -6.08 2.83
N HIS A 126 -8.07 -6.33 3.42
CA HIS A 126 -8.29 -7.55 4.20
C HIS A 126 -8.10 -8.79 3.32
N GLY A 127 -8.56 -8.73 2.07
CA GLY A 127 -8.37 -9.85 1.14
C GLY A 127 -6.91 -10.10 0.84
N LEU A 128 -6.14 -9.04 0.65
CA LEU A 128 -4.70 -9.17 0.37
C LEU A 128 -3.96 -9.69 1.60
N GLU A 129 -4.34 -9.24 2.77
CA GLU A 129 -3.73 -9.71 4.01
C GLU A 129 -3.90 -11.21 4.17
N ARG A 130 -5.10 -11.71 3.90
CA ARG A 130 -5.40 -13.13 4.08
C ARG A 130 -4.75 -13.99 3.00
N ALA A 131 -4.43 -13.42 1.85
CA ALA A 131 -3.78 -14.13 0.77
C ALA A 131 -2.28 -14.32 1.01
N SER A 132 -1.72 -13.65 1.99
CA SER A 132 -0.29 -13.69 2.26
C SER A 132 0.16 -14.98 2.95
#